data_a4df2caa40537bec57ad05036c5278bb
#
_entry.id   a4df2caa40537bec57ad05036c5278bb
#
_cell.length_a   1.000
_cell.length_b   1.000
_cell.length_c   1.000
_cell.angle_alpha   90.00
_cell.angle_beta   90.00
_cell.angle_gamma   90.00
#
_symmetry.space_group_name_H-M   'P 1'
#
loop_
_entity.id
_entity.type
_entity.pdbx_description
1 polymer ?
#
loop_
_entity_poly.entity_id
_entity_poly.type
_entity_poly.pdbx_seq_one_letter_code
_entity_poly.pdbx_strand_id
1 'polypeptide(L)'
;MRSPGRHTDAGQSCVRRGGARPGLSVTVHAASNWADPALLNACIADIEDGDIIIANMLFMEDHIRAVMPALEARRESCDAMVVFMSSGEVIKLTKLGRFRMDAPTGAVVNLLKKLRGGKTEDAGDKAKAGARQLQMLKRLPKILRFIPGTAQDVRAYFLTMQYWLAGSEDNLAHLVRFLVARYGNTKRAGLSTPAYEAPKSYPEVGLYHPRAKGRIATDLSALPKGPQDAKGTVGLLLMRSYVLSGDTGHYDGAIAAFEAAGLRVIPSFATGLDQRPAIEAYFRDKSGTKIDALVSLTGFSLVGGPAYNDARAAENILAELDIPYIAAQPVEFQSVTEWEASPRGLHPIETTMMVAIPELDGAIMPMVFGGRGDGTIGERTMMAHPERVKKLAQRVEAMIALRRSEK
;
A
#
# COMPACT_ATOMS: atom_id res chain seq x y z
N MET A 1 8.95 13.43 -50.14
CA MET A 1 8.50 14.05 -48.90
C MET A 1 8.18 12.92 -47.91
N ARG A 2 9.09 12.68 -46.97
CA ARG A 2 8.92 11.67 -45.90
C ARG A 2 8.59 12.41 -44.64
N SER A 3 7.43 12.10 -44.02
CA SER A 3 7.08 12.58 -42.68
C SER A 3 7.93 11.88 -41.61
N PRO A 4 8.43 12.59 -40.59
CA PRO A 4 9.13 11.95 -39.50
C PRO A 4 8.15 11.24 -38.57
N GLY A 5 8.43 9.98 -38.31
CA GLY A 5 7.71 9.16 -37.33
C GLY A 5 7.80 9.73 -35.93
N ARG A 6 6.66 9.83 -35.25
CA ARG A 6 6.61 10.09 -33.80
C ARG A 6 7.04 8.81 -33.10
N HIS A 7 8.20 8.84 -32.47
CA HIS A 7 8.51 7.89 -31.42
C HIS A 7 7.65 8.24 -30.19
N THR A 8 6.72 7.38 -29.87
CA THR A 8 5.97 7.42 -28.62
C THR A 8 6.90 6.92 -27.53
N ASP A 9 7.37 7.83 -26.67
CA ASP A 9 8.09 7.51 -25.43
C ASP A 9 7.11 6.80 -24.46
N ALA A 10 7.08 5.49 -24.52
CA ALA A 10 6.40 4.64 -23.55
C ALA A 10 7.37 4.41 -22.37
N GLY A 11 7.13 5.05 -21.25
CA GLY A 11 7.81 4.70 -20.00
C GLY A 11 8.30 5.83 -19.08
N GLN A 12 8.12 7.09 -19.42
CA GLN A 12 8.56 8.19 -18.56
C GLN A 12 7.40 8.86 -17.84
N SER A 13 7.09 8.45 -16.61
CA SER A 13 6.34 9.30 -15.70
C SER A 13 7.27 10.37 -15.13
N CYS A 14 7.51 11.43 -15.89
CA CYS A 14 8.25 12.60 -15.44
C CYS A 14 7.32 13.46 -14.57
N VAL A 15 7.57 13.56 -13.27
CA VAL A 15 6.94 14.58 -12.42
C VAL A 15 7.53 15.95 -12.82
N ARG A 16 7.08 16.50 -13.95
CA ARG A 16 7.37 17.87 -14.35
C ARG A 16 6.37 18.81 -13.69
N ARG A 17 6.74 19.44 -12.59
CA ARG A 17 6.14 20.73 -12.21
C ARG A 17 7.14 21.84 -12.51
N GLY A 18 6.78 22.63 -13.49
CA GLY A 18 7.14 23.97 -13.90
C GLY A 18 8.50 24.59 -13.53
N GLY A 19 9.24 25.06 -14.56
CA GLY A 19 10.37 25.95 -14.44
C GLY A 19 11.69 25.28 -14.83
N ALA A 20 12.39 25.81 -15.84
CA ALA A 20 13.69 25.34 -16.35
C ALA A 20 14.81 25.49 -15.30
N ARG A 21 14.87 24.56 -14.34
CA ARG A 21 16.06 24.29 -13.52
C ARG A 21 16.58 22.92 -13.91
N PRO A 22 17.92 22.68 -13.87
CA PRO A 22 18.46 21.34 -14.05
C PRO A 22 17.70 20.42 -13.07
N GLY A 23 16.88 19.51 -13.60
CA GLY A 23 15.85 18.86 -12.85
C GLY A 23 16.30 17.51 -12.33
N LEU A 24 15.77 17.12 -11.17
CA LEU A 24 15.74 15.74 -10.73
C LEU A 24 14.80 14.96 -11.66
N SER A 25 15.30 13.90 -12.29
CA SER A 25 14.51 12.91 -13.03
C SER A 25 14.24 11.72 -12.11
N VAL A 26 13.01 11.25 -12.06
CA VAL A 26 12.62 10.04 -11.33
C VAL A 26 11.90 9.13 -12.30
N THR A 27 12.45 7.92 -12.49
CA THR A 27 11.84 6.86 -13.29
C THR A 27 11.35 5.76 -12.36
N VAL A 28 10.20 5.17 -12.66
CA VAL A 28 9.62 4.08 -11.87
C VAL A 28 9.33 2.90 -12.79
N HIS A 29 9.85 1.73 -12.42
CA HIS A 29 9.64 0.47 -13.12
C HIS A 29 8.90 -0.52 -12.23
N ALA A 30 7.86 -1.17 -12.75
CA ALA A 30 7.18 -2.26 -12.06
C ALA A 30 7.60 -3.60 -12.66
N ALA A 31 8.09 -4.50 -11.80
CA ALA A 31 8.54 -5.82 -12.20
C ALA A 31 7.44 -6.66 -12.87
N SER A 32 6.17 -6.42 -12.56
CA SER A 32 5.03 -7.05 -13.23
C SER A 32 4.95 -6.79 -14.74
N ASN A 33 5.63 -5.75 -15.23
CA ASN A 33 5.63 -5.39 -16.65
C ASN A 33 6.84 -5.96 -17.41
N TRP A 34 7.77 -6.64 -16.75
CA TRP A 34 9.00 -7.14 -17.36
C TRP A 34 8.83 -8.41 -18.22
N ALA A 35 7.59 -8.91 -18.34
CA ALA A 35 7.24 -9.83 -19.42
C ALA A 35 7.41 -9.19 -20.83
N ASP A 36 7.34 -7.87 -20.92
CA ASP A 36 7.72 -7.09 -22.09
C ASP A 36 9.24 -6.81 -22.06
N PRO A 37 10.02 -7.37 -23.02
CA PRO A 37 11.47 -7.16 -23.07
C PRO A 37 11.88 -5.69 -23.23
N ALA A 38 11.05 -4.86 -23.88
CA ALA A 38 11.35 -3.45 -24.05
C ALA A 38 11.31 -2.70 -22.70
N LEU A 39 10.33 -3.01 -21.86
CA LEU A 39 10.21 -2.42 -20.51
C LEU A 39 11.29 -2.92 -19.56
N LEU A 40 11.68 -4.20 -19.67
CA LEU A 40 12.82 -4.73 -18.92
C LEU A 40 14.13 -4.05 -19.32
N ASN A 41 14.39 -3.92 -20.63
CA ASN A 41 15.60 -3.27 -21.13
C ASN A 41 15.67 -1.79 -20.71
N ALA A 42 14.54 -1.07 -20.72
CA ALA A 42 14.47 0.29 -20.21
C ALA A 42 14.81 0.37 -18.72
N CYS A 43 14.31 -0.58 -17.92
CA CYS A 43 14.66 -0.67 -16.49
C CYS A 43 16.17 -0.92 -16.29
N ILE A 44 16.76 -1.83 -17.04
CA ILE A 44 18.20 -2.12 -16.97
C ILE A 44 19.01 -0.87 -17.34
N ALA A 45 18.66 -0.17 -18.40
CA ALA A 45 19.34 1.06 -18.82
C ALA A 45 19.26 2.15 -17.73
N ASP A 46 18.09 2.33 -17.11
CA ASP A 46 17.92 3.29 -16.01
C ASP A 46 18.67 2.87 -14.74
N ILE A 47 18.86 1.58 -14.48
CA ILE A 47 19.72 1.09 -13.39
C ILE A 47 21.19 1.44 -13.70
N GLU A 48 21.64 1.20 -14.94
CA GLU A 48 23.04 1.46 -15.37
C GLU A 48 23.40 2.94 -15.31
N ASP A 49 22.46 3.85 -15.55
CA ASP A 49 22.67 5.31 -15.54
C ASP A 49 22.29 5.98 -14.21
N GLY A 50 21.45 5.34 -13.39
CA GLY A 50 20.86 5.92 -12.18
C GLY A 50 21.90 6.35 -11.12
N ASP A 51 21.82 7.58 -10.63
CA ASP A 51 22.65 8.08 -9.53
C ASP A 51 22.20 7.52 -8.17
N ILE A 52 20.88 7.45 -7.94
CA ILE A 52 20.27 6.88 -6.71
C ILE A 52 19.28 5.81 -7.14
N ILE A 53 19.46 4.59 -6.65
CA ILE A 53 18.63 3.44 -6.98
C ILE A 53 17.86 3.00 -5.73
N ILE A 54 16.54 2.88 -5.88
CA ILE A 54 15.66 2.32 -4.84
C ILE A 54 15.03 1.05 -5.40
N ALA A 55 15.33 -0.11 -4.82
CA ALA A 55 14.70 -1.38 -5.15
C ALA A 55 13.82 -1.86 -3.99
N ASN A 56 12.58 -2.23 -4.29
CA ASN A 56 11.60 -2.60 -3.29
C ASN A 56 10.66 -3.69 -3.80
N MET A 57 10.22 -4.59 -2.91
CA MET A 57 9.25 -5.66 -3.18
C MET A 57 9.69 -6.68 -4.26
N LEU A 58 10.99 -6.87 -4.46
CA LEU A 58 11.53 -7.89 -5.37
C LEU A 58 11.65 -9.22 -4.64
N PHE A 59 10.68 -10.12 -4.85
CA PHE A 59 10.62 -11.45 -4.24
C PHE A 59 10.63 -12.59 -5.25
N MET A 60 10.12 -12.34 -6.48
CA MET A 60 10.03 -13.36 -7.53
C MET A 60 11.42 -13.62 -8.12
N GLU A 61 11.82 -14.89 -8.17
CA GLU A 61 13.16 -15.30 -8.64
C GLU A 61 13.43 -14.81 -10.06
N ASP A 62 12.47 -14.91 -10.97
CA ASP A 62 12.62 -14.46 -12.35
C ASP A 62 12.85 -12.94 -12.45
N HIS A 63 12.14 -12.15 -11.64
CA HIS A 63 12.33 -10.70 -11.57
C HIS A 63 13.71 -10.34 -11.01
N ILE A 64 14.15 -11.05 -9.97
CA ILE A 64 15.47 -10.84 -9.37
C ILE A 64 16.57 -11.18 -10.38
N ARG A 65 16.49 -12.35 -11.01
CA ARG A 65 17.47 -12.82 -11.99
C ARG A 65 17.61 -11.86 -13.17
N ALA A 66 16.51 -11.21 -13.57
CA ALA A 66 16.49 -10.28 -14.69
C ALA A 66 17.30 -8.99 -14.43
N VAL A 67 17.29 -8.45 -13.20
CA VAL A 67 17.91 -7.13 -12.88
C VAL A 67 19.16 -7.24 -12.00
N MET A 68 19.40 -8.38 -11.35
CA MET A 68 20.53 -8.57 -10.42
C MET A 68 21.87 -8.20 -11.04
N PRO A 69 22.24 -8.65 -12.26
CA PRO A 69 23.53 -8.31 -12.86
C PRO A 69 23.73 -6.79 -13.01
N ALA A 70 22.69 -6.05 -13.41
CA ALA A 70 22.76 -4.60 -13.57
C ALA A 70 22.88 -3.89 -12.20
N LEU A 71 22.12 -4.34 -11.19
CA LEU A 71 22.22 -3.82 -9.82
C LEU A 71 23.60 -4.04 -9.21
N GLU A 72 24.16 -5.25 -9.35
CA GLU A 72 25.51 -5.58 -8.85
C GLU A 72 26.58 -4.73 -9.53
N ALA A 73 26.54 -4.60 -10.86
CA ALA A 73 27.49 -3.80 -11.62
C ALA A 73 27.42 -2.32 -11.24
N ARG A 74 26.23 -1.77 -11.03
CA ARG A 74 26.02 -0.35 -10.72
C ARG A 74 26.32 0.01 -9.26
N ARG A 75 26.21 -0.94 -8.33
CA ARG A 75 26.29 -0.72 -6.89
C ARG A 75 27.46 0.15 -6.44
N GLU A 76 28.66 -0.07 -6.95
CA GLU A 76 29.84 0.66 -6.49
C GLU A 76 29.93 2.07 -7.09
N SER A 77 29.39 2.28 -8.27
CA SER A 77 29.51 3.53 -9.02
C SER A 77 28.35 4.51 -8.78
N CYS A 78 27.18 4.05 -8.32
CA CYS A 78 26.08 4.95 -7.98
C CYS A 78 26.32 5.70 -6.65
N ASP A 79 25.66 6.83 -6.46
CA ASP A 79 25.76 7.64 -5.24
C ASP A 79 25.11 6.92 -4.04
N ALA A 80 23.98 6.23 -4.26
CA ALA A 80 23.32 5.41 -3.26
C ALA A 80 22.49 4.27 -3.89
N MET A 81 22.47 3.11 -3.24
CA MET A 81 21.56 2.01 -3.55
C MET A 81 20.84 1.58 -2.28
N VAL A 82 19.52 1.68 -2.28
CA VAL A 82 18.69 1.35 -1.13
C VAL A 82 17.75 0.24 -1.50
N VAL A 83 17.90 -0.90 -0.84
CA VAL A 83 17.02 -2.06 -1.05
C VAL A 83 16.34 -2.42 0.25
N PHE A 84 15.03 -2.54 0.24
CA PHE A 84 14.24 -2.95 1.40
C PHE A 84 13.01 -3.74 0.98
N MET A 85 12.44 -4.51 1.92
CA MET A 85 11.25 -5.34 1.67
C MET A 85 11.38 -6.19 0.40
N SER A 86 12.52 -6.83 0.21
CA SER A 86 12.87 -7.68 -0.93
C SER A 86 13.50 -8.98 -0.44
N SER A 87 13.89 -9.88 -1.35
CA SER A 87 14.64 -11.07 -0.98
C SER A 87 15.98 -10.70 -0.34
N GLY A 88 16.51 -11.60 0.50
CA GLY A 88 17.73 -11.35 1.26
C GLY A 88 18.97 -11.06 0.40
N GLU A 89 19.04 -11.64 -0.78
CA GLU A 89 20.15 -11.44 -1.74
C GLU A 89 20.14 -10.01 -2.32
N VAL A 90 18.96 -9.50 -2.68
CA VAL A 90 18.83 -8.13 -3.20
C VAL A 90 19.07 -7.11 -2.08
N ILE A 91 18.56 -7.35 -0.85
CA ILE A 91 18.77 -6.46 0.30
C ILE A 91 20.27 -6.27 0.60
N LYS A 92 21.11 -7.28 0.39
CA LYS A 92 22.56 -7.19 0.56
C LYS A 92 23.24 -6.15 -0.33
N LEU A 93 22.62 -5.77 -1.44
CA LEU A 93 23.12 -4.73 -2.33
C LEU A 93 23.02 -3.32 -1.74
N THR A 94 22.29 -3.12 -0.65
CA THR A 94 22.17 -1.80 -0.01
C THR A 94 23.52 -1.19 0.31
N LYS A 95 23.71 0.04 -0.22
CA LYS A 95 24.88 0.89 0.00
C LYS A 95 24.40 2.32 0.22
N LEU A 96 24.63 2.85 1.41
CA LEU A 96 24.29 4.24 1.79
C LEU A 96 25.50 4.87 2.48
N GLY A 97 26.24 5.70 1.77
CA GLY A 97 27.46 6.29 2.29
C GLY A 97 28.47 5.20 2.74
N ARG A 98 28.74 5.13 4.04
CA ARG A 98 29.62 4.10 4.64
C ARG A 98 28.89 2.83 5.07
N PHE A 99 27.58 2.83 5.06
CA PHE A 99 26.76 1.68 5.43
C PHE A 99 26.60 0.73 4.25
N ARG A 100 26.92 -0.55 4.48
CA ARG A 100 26.74 -1.66 3.55
C ARG A 100 26.04 -2.81 4.26
N MET A 101 25.02 -3.37 3.64
CA MET A 101 24.25 -4.45 4.27
C MET A 101 25.00 -5.80 4.25
N ASP A 102 25.94 -5.99 3.35
CA ASP A 102 26.79 -7.17 3.20
C ASP A 102 28.09 -7.13 4.02
N ALA A 103 28.43 -5.97 4.63
CA ALA A 103 29.65 -5.82 5.41
C ALA A 103 29.66 -6.73 6.66
N PRO A 104 30.80 -7.32 7.01
CA PRO A 104 30.94 -8.08 8.24
C PRO A 104 30.61 -7.24 9.45
N THR A 105 29.90 -7.84 10.37
CA THR A 105 29.12 -7.28 11.47
C THR A 105 29.91 -6.36 12.41
N GLY A 106 29.75 -5.06 12.26
CA GLY A 106 30.07 -4.07 13.30
C GLY A 106 28.98 -4.01 14.39
N ALA A 107 29.21 -3.25 15.46
CA ALA A 107 28.32 -3.10 16.62
C ALA A 107 26.85 -2.78 16.25
N VAL A 108 26.62 -2.08 15.14
CA VAL A 108 25.28 -1.71 14.64
C VAL A 108 24.50 -2.91 14.14
N VAL A 109 25.17 -3.85 13.43
CA VAL A 109 24.51 -5.07 12.94
C VAL A 109 24.26 -6.06 14.09
N ASN A 110 25.14 -6.09 15.09
CA ASN A 110 24.88 -6.84 16.33
C ASN A 110 23.70 -6.26 17.11
N LEU A 111 23.54 -4.94 17.13
CA LEU A 111 22.36 -4.27 17.66
C LEU A 111 21.11 -4.65 16.84
N LEU A 112 21.18 -4.63 15.51
CA LEU A 112 20.09 -5.05 14.63
C LEU A 112 19.73 -6.53 14.79
N LYS A 113 20.72 -7.41 14.95
CA LYS A 113 20.48 -8.84 15.26
C LYS A 113 19.83 -9.05 16.62
N LYS A 114 20.26 -8.34 17.67
CA LYS A 114 19.59 -8.35 18.99
C LYS A 114 18.17 -7.84 18.93
N LEU A 115 17.91 -6.86 18.05
CA LEU A 115 16.60 -6.25 17.85
C LEU A 115 15.67 -7.12 16.98
N ARG A 116 16.22 -8.05 16.17
CA ARG A 116 15.42 -8.94 15.32
C ARG A 116 14.69 -10.06 16.11
N GLY A 117 14.92 -10.17 17.42
CA GLY A 117 14.25 -11.15 18.28
C GLY A 117 14.64 -12.59 17.98
N GLY A 118 14.86 -13.39 19.02
CA GLY A 118 15.04 -14.84 18.90
C GLY A 118 13.79 -15.50 18.28
N LYS A 119 14.00 -16.67 17.69
CA LYS A 119 12.92 -17.54 17.18
C LYS A 119 11.84 -17.73 18.25
N THR A 120 10.63 -17.28 17.99
CA THR A 120 9.43 -17.66 18.72
C THR A 120 8.52 -18.45 17.81
N GLU A 121 8.17 -19.64 18.20
CA GLU A 121 7.51 -20.67 17.37
C GLU A 121 5.97 -20.66 17.47
N ASP A 122 5.33 -19.69 18.14
CA ASP A 122 3.88 -19.67 18.31
C ASP A 122 3.17 -18.65 17.39
N ALA A 123 2.11 -19.10 16.73
CA ALA A 123 1.34 -18.30 15.76
C ALA A 123 0.73 -17.01 16.37
N GLY A 124 0.30 -17.07 17.64
CA GLY A 124 -0.23 -15.90 18.37
C GLY A 124 0.83 -14.85 18.72
N ASP A 125 2.10 -15.22 18.75
CA ASP A 125 3.23 -14.34 18.98
C ASP A 125 3.72 -13.64 17.69
N LYS A 126 3.41 -14.16 16.51
CA LYS A 126 3.87 -13.57 15.22
C LYS A 126 3.23 -12.21 14.95
N ALA A 127 1.93 -12.04 15.22
CA ALA A 127 1.25 -10.75 15.07
C ALA A 127 1.77 -9.72 16.09
N LYS A 128 1.99 -10.13 17.33
CA LYS A 128 2.61 -9.30 18.39
C LYS A 128 4.08 -8.98 18.08
N ALA A 129 4.81 -9.93 17.50
CA ALA A 129 6.20 -9.72 17.06
C ALA A 129 6.29 -8.70 15.92
N GLY A 130 5.38 -8.75 14.93
CA GLY A 130 5.28 -7.77 13.86
C GLY A 130 5.01 -6.34 14.36
N ALA A 131 4.07 -6.19 15.28
CA ALA A 131 3.76 -4.90 15.91
C ALA A 131 4.95 -4.35 16.74
N ARG A 132 5.65 -5.20 17.49
CA ARG A 132 6.89 -4.83 18.21
C ARG A 132 8.00 -4.43 17.25
N GLN A 133 8.16 -5.14 16.15
CA GLN A 133 9.15 -4.84 15.12
C GLN A 133 8.86 -3.49 14.46
N LEU A 134 7.61 -3.18 14.16
CA LEU A 134 7.19 -1.89 13.60
C LEU A 134 7.45 -0.74 14.59
N GLN A 135 7.15 -0.93 15.88
CA GLN A 135 7.47 0.05 16.92
C GLN A 135 8.97 0.30 17.04
N MET A 136 9.79 -0.74 16.93
CA MET A 136 11.24 -0.60 16.91
C MET A 136 11.74 0.20 15.72
N LEU A 137 11.22 -0.08 14.51
CA LEU A 137 11.55 0.69 13.31
C LEU A 137 11.26 2.19 13.49
N LYS A 138 10.22 2.54 14.26
CA LYS A 138 9.89 3.94 14.60
C LYS A 138 10.84 4.56 15.63
N ARG A 139 11.42 3.77 16.54
CA ARG A 139 12.30 4.25 17.64
C ARG A 139 13.77 4.32 17.24
N LEU A 140 14.24 3.41 16.41
CA LEU A 140 15.65 3.31 16.00
C LEU A 140 16.24 4.61 15.44
N PRO A 141 15.60 5.33 14.50
CA PRO A 141 16.14 6.58 13.99
C PRO A 141 16.30 7.68 15.06
N LYS A 142 15.48 7.65 16.12
CA LYS A 142 15.58 8.61 17.23
C LYS A 142 16.82 8.32 18.08
N ILE A 143 17.11 7.05 18.35
CA ILE A 143 18.29 6.61 19.13
C ILE A 143 19.57 6.86 18.35
N LEU A 144 19.59 6.49 17.05
CA LEU A 144 20.76 6.63 16.20
C LEU A 144 21.10 8.11 15.87
N ARG A 145 20.20 9.05 16.14
CA ARG A 145 20.41 10.48 15.88
C ARG A 145 21.67 11.05 16.54
N PHE A 146 22.02 10.54 17.70
CA PHE A 146 23.11 11.04 18.52
C PHE A 146 24.43 10.28 18.32
N ILE A 147 24.45 9.24 17.50
CA ILE A 147 25.64 8.43 17.24
C ILE A 147 26.25 8.85 15.90
N PRO A 148 27.48 9.43 15.87
CA PRO A 148 28.10 9.85 14.63
C PRO A 148 28.59 8.69 13.76
N GLY A 149 29.03 9.01 12.54
CA GLY A 149 29.63 8.04 11.61
C GLY A 149 28.60 7.16 10.91
N THR A 150 28.96 5.89 10.68
CA THR A 150 28.13 4.91 9.96
C THR A 150 26.71 4.74 10.55
N ALA A 151 26.52 5.03 11.84
CA ALA A 151 25.21 5.00 12.48
C ALA A 151 24.22 5.99 11.83
N GLN A 152 24.71 7.10 11.26
CA GLN A 152 23.86 8.04 10.55
C GLN A 152 23.37 7.50 9.21
N ASP A 153 24.15 6.66 8.55
CA ASP A 153 23.75 6.00 7.30
C ASP A 153 22.77 4.85 7.58
N VAL A 154 22.98 4.12 8.67
CA VAL A 154 21.98 3.16 9.18
C VAL A 154 20.67 3.87 9.55
N ARG A 155 20.76 5.03 10.22
CA ARG A 155 19.58 5.86 10.51
C ARG A 155 18.87 6.28 9.22
N ALA A 156 19.62 6.66 8.18
CA ALA A 156 19.05 7.03 6.90
C ALA A 156 18.31 5.85 6.24
N TYR A 157 18.84 4.63 6.30
CA TYR A 157 18.16 3.42 5.84
C TYR A 157 16.78 3.25 6.53
N PHE A 158 16.72 3.39 7.85
CA PHE A 158 15.45 3.26 8.57
C PHE A 158 14.50 4.42 8.31
N LEU A 159 14.99 5.64 8.09
CA LEU A 159 14.15 6.77 7.68
C LEU A 159 13.57 6.54 6.28
N THR A 160 14.35 6.01 5.34
CA THR A 160 13.87 5.62 4.02
C THR A 160 12.70 4.64 4.11
N MET A 161 12.83 3.62 4.96
CA MET A 161 11.74 2.69 5.23
C MET A 161 10.51 3.37 5.87
N GLN A 162 10.70 4.32 6.78
CA GLN A 162 9.59 5.04 7.41
C GLN A 162 8.81 5.89 6.41
N TYR A 163 9.50 6.64 5.54
CA TYR A 163 8.84 7.38 4.46
C TYR A 163 8.03 6.45 3.55
N TRP A 164 8.63 5.35 3.15
CA TRP A 164 7.98 4.37 2.28
C TRP A 164 6.75 3.72 2.93
N LEU A 165 6.90 3.22 4.15
CA LEU A 165 5.79 2.57 4.88
C LEU A 165 4.65 3.53 5.22
N ALA A 166 4.91 4.83 5.34
CA ALA A 166 3.87 5.83 5.49
C ALA A 166 3.11 6.07 4.18
N GLY A 167 3.76 5.85 3.02
CA GLY A 167 3.14 5.66 1.70
C GLY A 167 2.35 6.84 1.12
N SER A 168 2.35 8.03 1.75
CA SER A 168 1.68 9.20 1.19
C SER A 168 2.54 9.90 0.14
N GLU A 169 1.90 10.63 -0.77
CA GLU A 169 2.58 11.44 -1.79
C GLU A 169 3.64 12.35 -1.16
N ASP A 170 3.29 13.06 -0.08
CA ASP A 170 4.21 13.91 0.66
C ASP A 170 5.43 13.13 1.14
N ASN A 171 5.22 11.96 1.76
CA ASN A 171 6.30 11.15 2.27
C ASN A 171 7.20 10.61 1.16
N LEU A 172 6.65 10.19 0.04
CA LEU A 172 7.43 9.73 -1.11
C LEU A 172 8.24 10.88 -1.74
N ALA A 173 7.65 12.07 -1.87
CA ALA A 173 8.37 13.25 -2.33
C ALA A 173 9.53 13.63 -1.38
N HIS A 174 9.28 13.58 -0.07
CA HIS A 174 10.33 13.85 0.93
C HIS A 174 11.37 12.73 1.02
N LEU A 175 11.02 11.47 0.75
CA LEU A 175 11.96 10.36 0.61
C LEU A 175 13.01 10.65 -0.48
N VAL A 176 12.53 11.01 -1.68
CA VAL A 176 13.43 11.32 -2.80
C VAL A 176 14.32 12.51 -2.46
N ARG A 177 13.74 13.61 -1.96
CA ARG A 177 14.49 14.80 -1.54
C ARG A 177 15.51 14.48 -0.47
N PHE A 178 15.16 13.64 0.51
CA PHE A 178 16.05 13.20 1.58
C PHE A 178 17.26 12.44 1.04
N LEU A 179 17.05 11.47 0.15
CA LEU A 179 18.14 10.69 -0.44
C LEU A 179 19.04 11.57 -1.30
N VAL A 180 18.48 12.45 -2.14
CA VAL A 180 19.24 13.41 -2.95
C VAL A 180 20.03 14.37 -2.08
N ALA A 181 19.41 14.94 -1.05
CA ALA A 181 20.09 15.88 -0.16
C ALA A 181 21.27 15.25 0.60
N ARG A 182 21.18 13.95 0.90
CA ARG A 182 22.14 13.28 1.75
C ARG A 182 23.25 12.57 0.96
N TYR A 183 22.90 11.97 -0.16
CA TYR A 183 23.80 11.10 -0.93
C TYR A 183 24.04 11.57 -2.34
N GLY A 184 23.11 12.34 -2.92
CA GLY A 184 23.25 12.80 -4.30
C GLY A 184 24.43 13.76 -4.48
N ASN A 185 25.17 13.58 -5.57
CA ASN A 185 26.23 14.50 -5.94
C ASN A 185 25.66 15.79 -6.57
N THR A 186 24.99 16.60 -5.73
CA THR A 186 24.32 17.83 -6.17
C THR A 186 25.26 18.84 -6.82
N LYS A 187 26.55 18.83 -6.44
CA LYS A 187 27.57 19.68 -7.07
C LYS A 187 27.81 19.27 -8.52
N ARG A 188 27.91 17.98 -8.81
CA ARG A 188 28.06 17.44 -10.17
C ARG A 188 26.88 17.82 -11.04
N ALA A 189 25.67 17.75 -10.50
CA ALA A 189 24.43 18.06 -11.20
C ALA A 189 24.10 19.55 -11.26
N GLY A 190 24.86 20.43 -10.63
CA GLY A 190 24.55 21.87 -10.55
C GLY A 190 23.26 22.16 -9.76
N LEU A 191 22.85 21.25 -8.90
CA LEU A 191 21.62 21.35 -8.14
C LEU A 191 21.87 21.95 -6.75
N SER A 192 20.92 22.74 -6.26
CA SER A 192 20.86 23.08 -4.83
C SER A 192 20.37 21.88 -4.03
N THR A 193 20.92 21.71 -2.82
CA THR A 193 20.45 20.65 -1.90
C THR A 193 18.95 20.82 -1.62
N PRO A 194 18.10 19.84 -1.92
CA PRO A 194 16.67 19.97 -1.73
C PRO A 194 16.31 19.93 -0.24
N ALA A 195 15.35 20.78 0.17
CA ALA A 195 14.77 20.71 1.49
C ALA A 195 13.83 19.51 1.62
N TYR A 196 13.87 18.84 2.79
CA TYR A 196 12.98 17.72 3.12
C TYR A 196 12.49 17.85 4.56
N GLU A 197 11.32 17.29 4.82
CA GLU A 197 10.74 17.19 6.16
C GLU A 197 10.92 15.78 6.73
N ALA A 198 10.74 15.62 8.02
CA ALA A 198 10.72 14.29 8.65
C ALA A 198 9.50 13.48 8.19
N PRO A 199 9.57 12.11 8.23
CA PRO A 199 8.44 11.28 7.87
C PRO A 199 7.17 11.66 8.64
N LYS A 200 6.10 11.97 7.90
CA LYS A 200 4.78 12.29 8.44
C LYS A 200 4.10 10.99 8.88
N SER A 201 3.64 10.97 10.13
CA SER A 201 2.92 9.82 10.68
C SER A 201 1.42 9.94 10.42
N TYR A 202 0.80 8.81 10.12
CA TYR A 202 -0.65 8.70 9.96
C TYR A 202 -1.22 7.73 10.99
N PRO A 203 -2.52 7.81 11.33
CA PRO A 203 -3.17 6.89 12.25
C PRO A 203 -2.98 5.43 11.83
N GLU A 204 -2.79 4.56 12.81
CA GLU A 204 -2.74 3.10 12.56
C GLU A 204 -4.13 2.54 12.31
N VAL A 205 -5.12 3.11 12.98
CA VAL A 205 -6.55 2.83 12.81
C VAL A 205 -7.24 4.18 12.61
N GLY A 206 -8.07 4.28 11.58
CA GLY A 206 -8.68 5.56 11.23
C GLY A 206 -9.91 5.42 10.36
N LEU A 207 -10.50 6.56 10.10
CA LEU A 207 -11.66 6.76 9.23
C LEU A 207 -11.24 7.49 7.97
N TYR A 208 -11.91 7.18 6.89
CA TYR A 208 -11.73 7.84 5.60
C TYR A 208 -13.07 8.34 5.07
N HIS A 209 -13.11 9.54 4.53
CA HIS A 209 -14.26 9.98 3.73
C HIS A 209 -13.84 11.10 2.78
N PRO A 210 -14.22 11.05 1.46
CA PRO A 210 -13.80 12.06 0.48
C PRO A 210 -14.21 13.47 0.86
N ARG A 211 -15.31 13.65 1.59
CA ARG A 211 -15.85 14.95 2.03
C ARG A 211 -15.45 15.35 3.44
N ALA A 212 -14.73 14.51 4.19
CA ALA A 212 -14.22 14.88 5.52
C ALA A 212 -13.04 15.86 5.38
N LYS A 213 -12.90 16.77 6.34
CA LYS A 213 -11.77 17.71 6.37
C LYS A 213 -10.46 16.92 6.49
N GLY A 214 -9.60 17.04 5.48
CA GLY A 214 -8.33 16.29 5.42
C GLY A 214 -8.50 14.83 5.01
N ARG A 215 -9.70 14.38 4.65
CA ARG A 215 -10.09 13.04 4.17
C ARG A 215 -9.84 11.89 5.18
N ILE A 216 -8.91 12.03 6.11
CA ILE A 216 -8.57 11.06 7.15
C ILE A 216 -8.95 11.64 8.52
N ALA A 217 -9.60 10.85 9.36
CA ALA A 217 -10.01 11.22 10.70
C ALA A 217 -9.80 10.05 11.69
N THR A 218 -9.90 10.34 12.97
CA THR A 218 -9.85 9.33 14.05
C THR A 218 -11.12 9.34 14.90
N ASP A 219 -12.01 10.29 14.67
CA ASP A 219 -13.27 10.45 15.40
C ASP A 219 -14.46 10.38 14.44
N LEU A 220 -15.50 9.63 14.82
CA LEU A 220 -16.73 9.48 14.03
C LEU A 220 -17.44 10.81 13.77
N SER A 221 -17.29 11.80 14.66
CA SER A 221 -17.88 13.12 14.50
C SER A 221 -17.33 13.92 13.32
N ALA A 222 -16.15 13.54 12.83
CA ALA A 222 -15.54 14.15 11.65
C ALA A 222 -16.11 13.63 10.31
N LEU A 223 -16.86 12.53 10.35
CA LEU A 223 -17.55 12.04 9.16
C LEU A 223 -18.74 12.92 8.82
N PRO A 224 -19.11 13.06 7.53
CA PRO A 224 -20.35 13.69 7.13
C PRO A 224 -21.55 13.04 7.84
N LYS A 225 -22.49 13.85 8.24
CA LYS A 225 -23.79 13.34 8.71
C LYS A 225 -24.45 12.61 7.54
N GLY A 226 -24.66 11.32 7.67
CA GLY A 226 -25.36 10.55 6.64
C GLY A 226 -26.79 11.05 6.38
N PRO A 227 -27.56 10.33 5.53
CA PRO A 227 -28.97 10.66 5.29
C PRO A 227 -29.74 10.77 6.62
N GLN A 228 -30.65 11.74 6.70
CA GLN A 228 -31.41 12.01 7.94
C GLN A 228 -32.27 10.81 8.33
N ASP A 229 -32.86 10.14 7.33
CA ASP A 229 -33.66 8.90 7.46
C ASP A 229 -32.89 7.72 6.88
N ALA A 230 -31.70 7.46 7.44
CA ALA A 230 -30.86 6.36 6.95
C ALA A 230 -31.56 4.99 7.10
N LYS A 231 -31.64 4.26 6.00
CA LYS A 231 -32.18 2.91 5.95
C LYS A 231 -31.35 1.89 6.73
N GLY A 232 -30.12 2.23 7.04
CA GLY A 232 -29.19 1.42 7.82
C GLY A 232 -27.80 2.06 7.84
N THR A 233 -26.92 1.47 8.68
CA THR A 233 -25.52 1.88 8.80
C THR A 233 -24.62 0.77 8.31
N VAL A 234 -23.70 1.07 7.40
CA VAL A 234 -22.75 0.10 6.82
C VAL A 234 -21.34 0.46 7.25
N GLY A 235 -20.64 -0.51 7.84
CA GLY A 235 -19.20 -0.45 8.05
C GLY A 235 -18.46 -0.83 6.76
N LEU A 236 -17.57 0.02 6.28
CA LEU A 236 -16.72 -0.27 5.14
C LEU A 236 -15.28 -0.44 5.62
N LEU A 237 -14.64 -1.56 5.28
CA LEU A 237 -13.23 -1.80 5.54
C LEU A 237 -12.41 -1.49 4.30
N LEU A 238 -11.41 -0.62 4.45
CA LEU A 238 -10.59 -0.10 3.37
C LEU A 238 -9.11 -0.47 3.59
N MET A 239 -8.34 -0.59 2.50
CA MET A 239 -6.89 -0.71 2.60
C MET A 239 -6.26 0.64 2.91
N ARG A 240 -5.54 0.72 4.03
CA ARG A 240 -4.83 1.92 4.46
C ARG A 240 -3.85 2.45 3.41
N SER A 241 -3.20 1.58 2.66
CA SER A 241 -2.25 1.97 1.60
C SER A 241 -2.88 2.85 0.54
N TYR A 242 -4.06 2.50 0.02
CA TYR A 242 -4.79 3.32 -0.95
C TYR A 242 -5.26 4.65 -0.35
N VAL A 243 -5.70 4.63 0.91
CA VAL A 243 -6.11 5.86 1.61
C VAL A 243 -4.94 6.83 1.76
N LEU A 244 -3.75 6.35 2.11
CA LEU A 244 -2.57 7.18 2.30
C LEU A 244 -1.93 7.66 1.00
N SER A 245 -1.94 6.83 -0.05
CA SER A 245 -1.45 7.21 -1.38
C SER A 245 -2.38 8.21 -2.10
N GLY A 246 -3.64 8.33 -1.63
CA GLY A 246 -4.64 9.17 -2.28
C GLY A 246 -5.30 8.53 -3.50
N ASP A 247 -4.97 7.28 -3.83
CA ASP A 247 -5.56 6.53 -4.93
C ASP A 247 -6.86 5.84 -4.48
N THR A 248 -7.89 6.64 -4.23
CA THR A 248 -9.12 6.23 -3.56
C THR A 248 -10.36 6.25 -4.44
N GLY A 249 -10.23 6.44 -5.76
CA GLY A 249 -11.39 6.60 -6.65
C GLY A 249 -12.41 5.45 -6.57
N HIS A 250 -11.94 4.20 -6.37
CA HIS A 250 -12.82 3.06 -6.17
C HIS A 250 -13.60 3.13 -4.83
N TYR A 251 -12.99 3.62 -3.76
CA TYR A 251 -13.65 3.81 -2.47
C TYR A 251 -14.62 4.99 -2.51
N ASP A 252 -14.22 6.09 -3.16
CA ASP A 252 -15.05 7.29 -3.30
C ASP A 252 -16.36 6.96 -4.03
N GLY A 253 -16.25 6.18 -5.12
CA GLY A 253 -17.41 5.70 -5.86
C GLY A 253 -18.30 4.72 -5.07
N ALA A 254 -17.69 3.81 -4.29
CA ALA A 254 -18.45 2.91 -3.42
C ALA A 254 -19.19 3.68 -2.32
N ILE A 255 -18.51 4.59 -1.60
CA ILE A 255 -19.12 5.45 -0.57
C ILE A 255 -20.32 6.22 -1.15
N ALA A 256 -20.14 6.88 -2.31
CA ALA A 256 -21.19 7.61 -2.97
C ALA A 256 -22.40 6.73 -3.34
N ALA A 257 -22.15 5.49 -3.80
CA ALA A 257 -23.22 4.55 -4.16
C ALA A 257 -24.02 4.09 -2.93
N PHE A 258 -23.36 3.80 -1.81
CA PHE A 258 -24.04 3.45 -0.56
C PHE A 258 -24.88 4.62 -0.02
N GLU A 259 -24.33 5.84 -0.02
CA GLU A 259 -25.07 7.03 0.38
C GLU A 259 -26.26 7.32 -0.53
N ALA A 260 -26.12 7.15 -1.84
CA ALA A 260 -27.21 7.30 -2.80
C ALA A 260 -28.31 6.25 -2.62
N ALA A 261 -28.00 5.07 -2.07
CA ALA A 261 -28.98 4.05 -1.68
C ALA A 261 -29.71 4.39 -0.36
N GLY A 262 -29.38 5.51 0.29
CA GLY A 262 -29.96 5.93 1.56
C GLY A 262 -29.31 5.29 2.79
N LEU A 263 -28.09 4.80 2.68
CA LEU A 263 -27.35 4.19 3.77
C LEU A 263 -26.34 5.17 4.37
N ARG A 264 -26.18 5.10 5.68
CA ARG A 264 -25.06 5.76 6.38
C ARG A 264 -23.83 4.88 6.25
N VAL A 265 -22.69 5.48 5.96
CA VAL A 265 -21.42 4.73 5.85
C VAL A 265 -20.42 5.14 6.94
N ILE A 266 -19.67 4.15 7.43
CA ILE A 266 -18.52 4.35 8.33
C ILE A 266 -17.31 3.69 7.67
N PRO A 267 -16.61 4.42 6.75
CA PRO A 267 -15.43 3.87 6.10
C PRO A 267 -14.23 3.94 7.05
N SER A 268 -13.63 2.79 7.32
CA SER A 268 -12.51 2.67 8.25
C SER A 268 -11.39 1.82 7.69
N PHE A 269 -10.20 1.99 8.24
CA PHE A 269 -9.01 1.23 7.88
C PHE A 269 -8.18 0.88 9.12
N ALA A 270 -7.39 -0.19 9.02
CA ALA A 270 -6.36 -0.55 9.97
C ALA A 270 -5.00 -0.70 9.29
N THR A 271 -3.91 -0.64 10.06
CA THR A 271 -2.56 -0.93 9.58
C THR A 271 -2.40 -2.44 9.41
N GLY A 272 -1.87 -2.85 8.25
CA GLY A 272 -1.70 -4.25 7.91
C GLY A 272 -2.98 -4.87 7.35
N LEU A 273 -3.08 -6.19 7.46
CA LEU A 273 -4.16 -7.00 6.89
C LEU A 273 -5.12 -7.56 7.96
N ASP A 274 -4.95 -7.19 9.23
CA ASP A 274 -5.87 -7.50 10.31
C ASP A 274 -6.83 -6.32 10.52
N GLN A 275 -8.10 -6.50 10.18
CA GLN A 275 -9.10 -5.45 10.25
C GLN A 275 -9.83 -5.36 11.60
N ARG A 276 -9.56 -6.28 12.53
CA ARG A 276 -10.18 -6.26 13.87
C ARG A 276 -9.99 -4.93 14.61
N PRO A 277 -8.80 -4.27 14.58
CA PRO A 277 -8.66 -2.98 15.24
C PRO A 277 -9.61 -1.89 14.73
N ALA A 278 -9.96 -1.90 13.44
CA ALA A 278 -10.94 -0.97 12.87
C ALA A 278 -12.37 -1.31 13.30
N ILE A 279 -12.72 -2.59 13.35
CA ILE A 279 -14.01 -3.07 13.83
C ILE A 279 -14.23 -2.66 15.28
N GLU A 280 -13.24 -2.95 16.15
CA GLU A 280 -13.30 -2.62 17.57
C GLU A 280 -13.39 -1.10 17.84
N ALA A 281 -12.70 -0.31 17.03
CA ALA A 281 -12.68 1.15 17.23
C ALA A 281 -13.98 1.84 16.78
N TYR A 282 -14.63 1.35 15.70
CA TYR A 282 -15.67 2.12 15.03
C TYR A 282 -17.01 1.41 14.83
N PHE A 283 -17.04 0.06 14.83
CA PHE A 283 -18.24 -0.70 14.50
C PHE A 283 -18.93 -1.33 15.69
N ARG A 284 -18.32 -1.32 16.84
CA ARG A 284 -18.91 -1.79 18.10
C ARG A 284 -18.48 -0.95 19.31
N ASP A 285 -19.22 -1.08 20.38
CA ASP A 285 -18.85 -0.56 21.70
C ASP A 285 -19.43 -1.45 22.80
N LYS A 286 -19.44 -0.93 24.04
CA LYS A 286 -20.00 -1.66 25.19
C LYS A 286 -21.49 -1.97 25.09
N SER A 287 -22.23 -1.26 24.24
CA SER A 287 -23.68 -1.49 24.00
C SER A 287 -23.94 -2.48 22.87
N GLY A 288 -22.91 -2.93 22.13
CA GLY A 288 -23.00 -3.87 21.04
C GLY A 288 -22.56 -3.34 19.69
N THR A 289 -23.04 -3.98 18.62
CA THR A 289 -22.74 -3.62 17.23
C THR A 289 -23.49 -2.36 16.80
N LYS A 290 -22.78 -1.42 16.15
CA LYS A 290 -23.29 -0.11 15.70
C LYS A 290 -23.64 -0.05 14.22
N ILE A 291 -23.39 -1.10 13.48
CA ILE A 291 -23.61 -1.21 12.05
C ILE A 291 -24.59 -2.35 11.75
N ASP A 292 -25.32 -2.22 10.66
CA ASP A 292 -26.31 -3.22 10.21
C ASP A 292 -25.73 -4.21 9.20
N ALA A 293 -24.62 -3.85 8.56
CA ALA A 293 -23.86 -4.73 7.65
C ALA A 293 -22.40 -4.32 7.61
N LEU A 294 -21.51 -5.30 7.38
CA LEU A 294 -20.08 -5.12 7.19
C LEU A 294 -19.71 -5.44 5.73
N VAL A 295 -19.03 -4.50 5.06
CA VAL A 295 -18.53 -4.69 3.71
C VAL A 295 -17.02 -4.49 3.70
N SER A 296 -16.27 -5.54 3.39
CA SER A 296 -14.83 -5.42 3.14
C SER A 296 -14.59 -5.06 1.68
N LEU A 297 -13.86 -3.98 1.46
CA LEU A 297 -13.38 -3.52 0.15
C LEU A 297 -11.86 -3.71 0.03
N THR A 298 -11.28 -4.55 0.91
CA THR A 298 -9.83 -4.72 0.97
C THR A 298 -9.29 -5.70 -0.06
N GLY A 299 -10.13 -6.62 -0.55
CA GLY A 299 -9.70 -7.72 -1.41
C GLY A 299 -8.92 -8.82 -0.68
N PHE A 300 -9.00 -8.88 0.66
CA PHE A 300 -8.29 -9.86 1.48
C PHE A 300 -9.19 -10.45 2.57
N SER A 301 -8.70 -11.52 3.22
CA SER A 301 -9.27 -12.03 4.45
C SER A 301 -9.49 -10.92 5.48
N LEU A 302 -10.48 -11.07 6.33
CA LEU A 302 -10.76 -10.14 7.43
C LEU A 302 -9.59 -10.09 8.43
N VAL A 303 -8.93 -11.23 8.66
CA VAL A 303 -7.78 -11.36 9.56
C VAL A 303 -6.64 -12.05 8.85
N GLY A 304 -5.84 -11.28 8.12
CA GLY A 304 -4.65 -11.77 7.44
C GLY A 304 -4.63 -11.46 5.94
N GLY A 305 -3.72 -12.10 5.23
CA GLY A 305 -3.47 -11.92 3.81
C GLY A 305 -2.86 -13.15 3.16
N PRO A 306 -2.29 -13.04 1.96
CA PRO A 306 -1.86 -14.19 1.16
C PRO A 306 -0.88 -15.15 1.84
N ALA A 307 -0.03 -14.61 2.73
CA ALA A 307 0.98 -15.41 3.41
C ALA A 307 0.48 -16.09 4.69
N TYR A 308 -0.59 -15.56 5.27
CA TYR A 308 -1.20 -16.06 6.50
C TYR A 308 -2.58 -15.46 6.70
N ASN A 309 -3.58 -16.29 6.92
CA ASN A 309 -4.91 -15.88 7.36
C ASN A 309 -5.33 -16.67 8.59
N ASP A 310 -6.15 -16.03 9.43
CA ASP A 310 -6.74 -16.65 10.61
C ASP A 310 -8.27 -16.62 10.49
N ALA A 311 -8.80 -17.58 9.72
CA ALA A 311 -10.23 -17.68 9.48
C ALA A 311 -11.03 -17.88 10.79
N ARG A 312 -10.45 -18.58 11.79
CA ARG A 312 -11.10 -18.74 13.10
C ARG A 312 -11.25 -17.42 13.86
N ALA A 313 -10.22 -16.56 13.81
CA ALA A 313 -10.31 -15.24 14.41
C ALA A 313 -11.30 -14.34 13.67
N ALA A 314 -11.39 -14.47 12.33
CA ALA A 314 -12.39 -13.80 11.51
C ALA A 314 -13.82 -14.28 11.86
N GLU A 315 -14.03 -15.57 11.91
CA GLU A 315 -15.30 -16.21 12.28
C GLU A 315 -15.79 -15.77 13.67
N ASN A 316 -14.88 -15.74 14.66
CA ASN A 316 -15.22 -15.30 16.02
C ASN A 316 -15.71 -13.84 16.05
N ILE A 317 -14.99 -12.89 15.43
CA ILE A 317 -15.42 -11.50 15.42
C ILE A 317 -16.70 -11.28 14.62
N LEU A 318 -16.90 -12.03 13.53
CA LEU A 318 -18.13 -11.97 12.73
C LEU A 318 -19.34 -12.53 13.50
N ALA A 319 -19.15 -13.62 14.25
CA ALA A 319 -20.18 -14.19 15.13
C ALA A 319 -20.58 -13.19 16.24
N GLU A 320 -19.61 -12.48 16.82
CA GLU A 320 -19.89 -11.43 17.81
C GLU A 320 -20.62 -10.22 17.23
N LEU A 321 -20.36 -9.87 15.97
CA LEU A 321 -21.04 -8.77 15.29
C LEU A 321 -22.49 -9.15 14.93
N ASP A 322 -22.74 -10.41 14.61
CA ASP A 322 -24.03 -10.97 14.19
C ASP A 322 -24.73 -10.11 13.13
N ILE A 323 -24.03 -9.79 12.04
CA ILE A 323 -24.52 -9.01 10.90
C ILE A 323 -24.04 -9.63 9.58
N PRO A 324 -24.68 -9.30 8.43
CA PRO A 324 -24.17 -9.73 7.13
C PRO A 324 -22.75 -9.21 6.87
N TYR A 325 -21.88 -10.11 6.42
CA TYR A 325 -20.51 -9.79 5.99
C TYR A 325 -20.34 -10.09 4.50
N ILE A 326 -19.97 -9.04 3.75
CA ILE A 326 -19.76 -9.11 2.30
C ILE A 326 -18.32 -8.73 2.01
N ALA A 327 -17.61 -9.53 1.22
CA ALA A 327 -16.33 -9.18 0.65
C ALA A 327 -16.51 -8.78 -0.82
N ALA A 328 -16.27 -7.51 -1.12
CA ALA A 328 -16.21 -7.01 -2.48
C ALA A 328 -14.75 -6.69 -2.84
N GLN A 329 -14.33 -7.12 -4.02
CA GLN A 329 -12.93 -7.09 -4.43
C GLN A 329 -12.66 -6.07 -5.52
N PRO A 330 -11.54 -5.31 -5.43
CA PRO A 330 -11.01 -4.57 -6.55
C PRO A 330 -10.26 -5.53 -7.49
N VAL A 331 -10.25 -5.26 -8.78
CA VAL A 331 -9.37 -5.94 -9.75
C VAL A 331 -8.01 -5.25 -9.71
N GLU A 332 -6.95 -5.97 -9.41
CA GLU A 332 -5.60 -5.41 -9.22
C GLU A 332 -4.54 -5.98 -10.20
N PHE A 333 -4.66 -7.25 -10.59
CA PHE A 333 -3.70 -7.91 -11.48
C PHE A 333 -3.98 -7.66 -12.96
N GLN A 334 -5.17 -7.19 -13.29
CA GLN A 334 -5.61 -6.76 -14.61
C GLN A 334 -6.36 -5.43 -14.47
N SER A 335 -6.57 -4.71 -15.56
CA SER A 335 -7.45 -3.53 -15.51
C SER A 335 -8.92 -3.94 -15.49
N VAL A 336 -9.80 -3.02 -15.12
CA VAL A 336 -11.25 -3.25 -15.18
C VAL A 336 -11.68 -3.60 -16.61
N THR A 337 -11.13 -2.92 -17.60
CA THR A 337 -11.43 -3.16 -19.03
C THR A 337 -10.94 -4.54 -19.49
N GLU A 338 -9.72 -4.94 -19.10
CA GLU A 338 -9.19 -6.27 -19.37
C GLU A 338 -10.04 -7.36 -18.71
N TRP A 339 -10.46 -7.16 -17.47
CA TRP A 339 -11.34 -8.07 -16.77
C TRP A 339 -12.72 -8.20 -17.43
N GLU A 340 -13.33 -7.10 -17.86
CA GLU A 340 -14.62 -7.12 -18.56
C GLU A 340 -14.55 -7.85 -19.89
N ALA A 341 -13.44 -7.70 -20.61
CA ALA A 341 -13.20 -8.38 -21.89
C ALA A 341 -12.77 -9.86 -21.71
N SER A 342 -12.37 -10.27 -20.51
CA SER A 342 -11.83 -11.61 -20.25
C SER A 342 -12.93 -12.68 -20.21
N PRO A 343 -12.91 -13.70 -21.06
CA PRO A 343 -13.84 -14.82 -20.98
C PRO A 343 -13.62 -15.69 -19.72
N ARG A 344 -12.48 -15.54 -19.06
CA ARG A 344 -12.13 -16.26 -17.82
C ARG A 344 -12.55 -15.49 -16.56
N GLY A 345 -12.91 -14.21 -16.68
CA GLY A 345 -13.21 -13.34 -15.55
C GLY A 345 -11.96 -12.96 -14.74
N LEU A 346 -11.97 -13.21 -13.43
CA LEU A 346 -10.85 -12.90 -12.54
C LEU A 346 -9.61 -13.76 -12.84
N HIS A 347 -8.45 -13.18 -12.63
CA HIS A 347 -7.19 -13.93 -12.65
C HIS A 347 -7.20 -15.01 -11.54
N PRO A 348 -6.60 -16.20 -11.74
CA PRO A 348 -6.60 -17.28 -10.74
C PRO A 348 -6.12 -16.84 -9.35
N ILE A 349 -5.10 -15.98 -9.27
CA ILE A 349 -4.61 -15.43 -8.01
C ILE A 349 -5.68 -14.56 -7.35
N GLU A 350 -6.36 -13.69 -8.11
CA GLU A 350 -7.45 -12.86 -7.59
C GLU A 350 -8.61 -13.71 -7.07
N THR A 351 -8.98 -14.76 -7.82
CA THR A 351 -10.03 -15.69 -7.39
C THR A 351 -9.68 -16.34 -6.05
N THR A 352 -8.45 -16.82 -5.90
CA THR A 352 -8.02 -17.46 -4.66
C THR A 352 -7.96 -16.49 -3.49
N MET A 353 -7.28 -15.35 -3.67
CA MET A 353 -6.99 -14.43 -2.58
C MET A 353 -8.17 -13.55 -2.19
N MET A 354 -8.94 -13.11 -3.19
CA MET A 354 -9.97 -12.09 -3.00
C MET A 354 -11.39 -12.66 -2.92
N VAL A 355 -11.57 -13.91 -3.31
CA VAL A 355 -12.87 -14.60 -3.25
C VAL A 355 -12.82 -15.79 -2.29
N ALA A 356 -12.03 -16.82 -2.60
CA ALA A 356 -12.07 -18.07 -1.86
C ALA A 356 -11.62 -17.90 -0.39
N ILE A 357 -10.56 -17.15 -0.13
CA ILE A 357 -10.09 -16.91 1.26
C ILE A 357 -11.11 -16.12 2.08
N PRO A 358 -11.69 -14.98 1.62
CA PRO A 358 -12.77 -14.31 2.34
C PRO A 358 -14.03 -15.16 2.54
N GLU A 359 -14.37 -16.06 1.62
CA GLU A 359 -15.48 -17.01 1.83
C GLU A 359 -15.22 -17.98 2.97
N LEU A 360 -13.96 -18.40 3.19
CA LEU A 360 -13.57 -19.20 4.36
C LEU A 360 -13.74 -18.44 5.68
N ASP A 361 -13.66 -17.12 5.66
CA ASP A 361 -13.95 -16.26 6.82
C ASP A 361 -15.46 -16.11 7.09
N GLY A 362 -16.32 -16.53 6.16
CA GLY A 362 -17.76 -16.36 6.22
C GLY A 362 -18.33 -15.23 5.37
N ALA A 363 -17.54 -14.67 4.45
CA ALA A 363 -18.03 -13.67 3.51
C ALA A 363 -19.03 -14.29 2.53
N ILE A 364 -20.07 -13.50 2.21
CA ILE A 364 -21.09 -13.90 1.24
C ILE A 364 -21.12 -12.95 0.06
N MET A 365 -21.68 -13.42 -1.06
CA MET A 365 -21.91 -12.63 -2.29
C MET A 365 -20.66 -11.90 -2.81
N PRO A 366 -19.57 -12.61 -3.14
CA PRO A 366 -18.40 -11.98 -3.68
C PRO A 366 -18.73 -11.17 -4.95
N MET A 367 -18.20 -9.96 -5.04
CA MET A 367 -18.49 -9.07 -6.17
C MET A 367 -17.28 -8.16 -6.45
N VAL A 368 -16.90 -8.08 -7.73
CA VAL A 368 -16.01 -7.01 -8.20
C VAL A 368 -16.76 -5.68 -8.11
N PHE A 369 -16.19 -4.68 -7.44
CA PHE A 369 -16.79 -3.36 -7.28
C PHE A 369 -16.04 -2.25 -8.05
N GLY A 370 -14.85 -2.54 -8.51
CA GLY A 370 -13.99 -1.62 -9.22
C GLY A 370 -12.60 -2.23 -9.37
N GLY A 371 -11.62 -1.42 -9.61
CA GLY A 371 -10.25 -1.90 -9.75
C GLY A 371 -9.36 -0.89 -10.45
N ARG A 372 -8.26 -1.41 -10.97
CA ARG A 372 -7.27 -0.64 -11.71
C ARG A 372 -7.84 -0.16 -13.04
N GLY A 373 -7.71 1.13 -13.32
CA GLY A 373 -8.01 1.71 -14.63
C GLY A 373 -6.95 1.36 -15.67
N ASP A 374 -7.24 1.67 -16.93
CA ASP A 374 -6.29 1.57 -18.03
C ASP A 374 -5.25 2.70 -17.95
N GLY A 375 -4.13 2.52 -18.65
CA GLY A 375 -3.06 3.51 -18.71
C GLY A 375 -1.68 2.92 -18.44
N THR A 376 -0.67 3.77 -18.50
CA THR A 376 0.72 3.42 -18.16
C THR A 376 0.96 3.51 -16.66
N ILE A 377 2.10 2.99 -16.19
CA ILE A 377 2.51 3.13 -14.79
C ILE A 377 2.56 4.62 -14.42
N GLY A 378 1.90 4.99 -13.31
CA GLY A 378 1.77 6.39 -12.86
C GLY A 378 0.52 7.12 -13.36
N GLU A 379 -0.18 6.58 -14.38
CA GLU A 379 -1.48 7.06 -14.84
C GLU A 379 -2.62 6.15 -14.40
N ARG A 380 -2.30 4.89 -14.08
CA ARG A 380 -3.28 3.90 -13.60
C ARG A 380 -3.76 4.29 -12.22
N THR A 381 -5.02 4.68 -12.12
CA THR A 381 -5.68 4.97 -10.85
C THR A 381 -6.75 3.92 -10.57
N MET A 382 -7.01 3.69 -9.29
CA MET A 382 -8.11 2.82 -8.89
C MET A 382 -9.45 3.53 -9.13
N MET A 383 -10.38 2.86 -9.77
CA MET A 383 -11.69 3.40 -10.13
C MET A 383 -12.83 2.47 -9.72
N ALA A 384 -13.95 3.04 -9.31
CA ALA A 384 -15.17 2.29 -9.09
C ALA A 384 -15.81 1.92 -10.43
N HIS A 385 -16.41 0.72 -10.50
CA HIS A 385 -17.27 0.36 -11.60
C HIS A 385 -18.70 0.82 -11.30
N PRO A 386 -19.27 1.84 -11.98
CA PRO A 386 -20.50 2.51 -11.54
C PRO A 386 -21.69 1.57 -11.34
N GLU A 387 -21.93 0.66 -12.27
CA GLU A 387 -23.06 -0.28 -12.18
C GLU A 387 -22.90 -1.28 -11.04
N ARG A 388 -21.66 -1.74 -10.81
CA ARG A 388 -21.38 -2.76 -9.81
C ARG A 388 -21.42 -2.21 -8.39
N VAL A 389 -20.89 -0.99 -8.15
CA VAL A 389 -21.03 -0.35 -6.82
C VAL A 389 -22.49 -0.03 -6.51
N LYS A 390 -23.27 0.40 -7.51
CA LYS A 390 -24.72 0.59 -7.37
C LYS A 390 -25.42 -0.72 -6.99
N LYS A 391 -25.08 -1.83 -7.68
CA LYS A 391 -25.64 -3.15 -7.40
C LYS A 391 -25.24 -3.67 -6.03
N LEU A 392 -23.99 -3.44 -5.63
CA LEU A 392 -23.49 -3.81 -4.29
C LEU A 392 -24.30 -3.07 -3.21
N ALA A 393 -24.46 -1.75 -3.34
CA ALA A 393 -25.22 -0.94 -2.39
C ALA A 393 -26.68 -1.37 -2.29
N GLN A 394 -27.35 -1.67 -3.42
CA GLN A 394 -28.72 -2.20 -3.45
C GLN A 394 -28.85 -3.55 -2.76
N ARG A 395 -27.89 -4.46 -2.96
CA ARG A 395 -27.89 -5.77 -2.30
C ARG A 395 -27.75 -5.65 -0.79
N VAL A 396 -26.84 -4.79 -0.34
CA VAL A 396 -26.63 -4.53 1.10
C VAL A 396 -27.88 -3.91 1.71
N GLU A 397 -28.49 -2.93 1.06
CA GLU A 397 -29.74 -2.31 1.51
C GLU A 397 -30.85 -3.36 1.64
N ALA A 398 -31.04 -4.22 0.65
CA ALA A 398 -32.05 -5.28 0.68
C ALA A 398 -31.80 -6.30 1.81
N MET A 399 -30.55 -6.66 2.08
CA MET A 399 -30.21 -7.56 3.20
C MET A 399 -30.50 -6.93 4.56
N ILE A 400 -30.19 -5.64 4.73
CA ILE A 400 -30.52 -4.91 5.95
C ILE A 400 -32.03 -4.85 6.14
N ALA A 401 -32.80 -4.57 5.08
CA ALA A 401 -34.24 -4.51 5.13
C ALA A 401 -34.87 -5.88 5.49
N LEU A 402 -34.38 -6.98 4.87
CA LEU A 402 -34.82 -8.34 5.15
C LEU A 402 -34.60 -8.67 6.64
N ARG A 403 -33.37 -8.46 7.14
CA ARG A 403 -33.04 -8.75 8.53
C ARG A 403 -33.83 -7.94 9.56
N ARG A 404 -34.26 -6.72 9.20
CA ARG A 404 -35.11 -5.89 10.06
C ARG A 404 -36.57 -6.35 10.04
N SER A 405 -37.03 -7.00 8.95
CA SER A 405 -38.38 -7.54 8.87
C SER A 405 -38.56 -8.86 9.64
N GLU A 406 -37.46 -9.56 9.95
CA GLU A 406 -37.44 -10.81 10.71
C GLU A 406 -37.34 -10.60 12.24
N LYS A 407 -37.01 -9.36 12.66
CA LYS A 407 -36.99 -8.92 14.08
C LYS A 407 -38.27 -8.20 14.47
#